data_9c36faa606db67b58cfd9b51660a4b28
#
_entry.id   9c36faa606db67b58cfd9b51660a4b28
#
_cell.length_a   1.000
_cell.length_b   1.000
_cell.length_c   1.000
_cell.angle_alpha   90.00
_cell.angle_beta   90.00
_cell.angle_gamma   90.00
#
_symmetry.space_group_name_H-M   'P 1'
#
loop_
_entity.id
_entity.type
_entity.pdbx_description
1 polymer ?
#
loop_
_entity_poly.entity_id
_entity_poly.type
_entity_poly.pdbx_seq_one_letter_code
_entity_poly.pdbx_strand_id
1 'polypeptide(L)'
;MKYALIGCGRIAVNHIKAALNNHLEIVAVCDVVPEKIDALLAKYNLAEDLSIKRYTDYRQMLAESDLTLASIATESGLHAQIALDCIDAGVNVIIEKPMAMSMADAEEIIRCSDAKGVKVAACHQNRFNMAVQETRRALEAGRFGRLSHGAIHVRWNRNRDYYDQAPWRGTWSQDGGCLMNQCIHGIDLLRWMMGEEIDEVYGVTRQQFHEIGRAHV
;
A
#
# COMPACT_ATOMS: atom_id res chain seq x y z
N MET A 1 12.54 6.52 -15.88
CA MET A 1 11.85 7.21 -14.76
C MET A 1 12.71 7.02 -13.53
N LYS A 2 13.05 8.13 -12.86
CA LYS A 2 13.81 8.13 -11.60
C LYS A 2 12.89 7.75 -10.45
N TYR A 3 13.24 6.65 -9.81
CA TYR A 3 12.39 6.00 -8.80
C TYR A 3 13.04 6.04 -7.41
N ALA A 4 12.21 6.26 -6.39
CA ALA A 4 12.61 6.12 -5.00
C ALA A 4 11.66 5.20 -4.23
N LEU A 5 12.18 4.56 -3.18
CA LEU A 5 11.41 3.76 -2.24
C LEU A 5 11.50 4.37 -0.83
N ILE A 6 10.36 4.56 -0.19
CA ILE A 6 10.22 5.04 1.19
C ILE A 6 9.64 3.91 2.04
N GLY A 7 10.43 3.40 2.99
CA GLY A 7 10.13 2.23 3.80
C GLY A 7 10.74 0.95 3.24
N CYS A 8 11.70 0.37 3.98
CA CYS A 8 12.44 -0.85 3.62
C CYS A 8 11.96 -2.07 4.42
N GLY A 9 10.68 -2.10 4.78
CA GLY A 9 10.05 -3.20 5.48
C GLY A 9 9.81 -4.44 4.60
N ARG A 10 9.00 -5.37 5.10
CA ARG A 10 8.74 -6.66 4.44
C ARG A 10 8.21 -6.53 3.00
N ILE A 11 7.35 -5.54 2.73
CA ILE A 11 6.75 -5.36 1.40
C ILE A 11 7.70 -4.68 0.40
N ALA A 12 8.72 -3.99 0.87
CA ALA A 12 9.71 -3.27 0.07
C ALA A 12 10.37 -4.13 -1.02
N VAL A 13 10.54 -5.43 -0.73
CA VAL A 13 11.10 -6.40 -1.70
C VAL A 13 10.27 -6.48 -2.98
N ASN A 14 8.95 -6.34 -2.89
CA ASN A 14 8.07 -6.36 -4.05
C ASN A 14 8.20 -5.08 -4.88
N HIS A 15 8.37 -3.94 -4.21
CA HIS A 15 8.55 -2.65 -4.88
C HIS A 15 9.88 -2.58 -5.63
N ILE A 16 11.00 -3.00 -5.01
CA ILE A 16 12.31 -3.08 -5.70
C ILE A 16 12.23 -4.04 -6.88
N LYS A 17 11.64 -5.23 -6.69
CA LYS A 17 11.46 -6.20 -7.79
C LYS A 17 10.62 -5.61 -8.93
N ALA A 18 9.55 -4.90 -8.61
CA ALA A 18 8.70 -4.26 -9.60
C ALA A 18 9.45 -3.15 -10.34
N ALA A 19 10.23 -2.33 -9.63
CA ALA A 19 11.04 -1.27 -10.22
C ALA A 19 12.08 -1.86 -11.22
N LEU A 20 12.80 -2.90 -10.82
CA LEU A 20 13.76 -3.59 -11.67
C LEU A 20 13.09 -4.23 -12.90
N ASN A 21 11.96 -4.92 -12.72
CA ASN A 21 11.24 -5.56 -13.83
C ASN A 21 10.68 -4.55 -14.85
N ASN A 22 10.41 -3.32 -14.42
CA ASN A 22 9.95 -2.23 -15.28
C ASN A 22 11.08 -1.30 -15.72
N HIS A 23 12.34 -1.68 -15.50
CA HIS A 23 13.51 -0.91 -15.89
C HIS A 23 13.51 0.53 -15.37
N LEU A 24 12.99 0.74 -14.15
CA LEU A 24 13.06 2.03 -13.49
C LEU A 24 14.46 2.26 -12.94
N GLU A 25 14.93 3.49 -13.04
CA GLU A 25 16.20 3.92 -12.45
C GLU A 25 16.00 4.15 -10.96
N ILE A 26 16.48 3.23 -10.12
CA ILE A 26 16.40 3.38 -8.66
C ILE A 26 17.48 4.37 -8.24
N VAL A 27 17.09 5.58 -7.87
CA VAL A 27 18.03 6.66 -7.52
C VAL A 27 18.13 6.90 -6.02
N ALA A 28 17.13 6.49 -5.24
CA ALA A 28 17.12 6.69 -3.79
C ALA A 28 16.30 5.62 -3.06
N VAL A 29 16.72 5.32 -1.84
CA VAL A 29 16.00 4.46 -0.90
C VAL A 29 16.04 5.11 0.48
N CYS A 30 14.92 5.11 1.20
CA CYS A 30 14.77 5.73 2.50
C CYS A 30 14.13 4.79 3.53
N ASP A 31 14.73 4.67 4.71
CA ASP A 31 14.12 4.07 5.91
C ASP A 31 14.77 4.70 7.15
N VAL A 32 14.01 4.92 8.20
CA VAL A 32 14.53 5.46 9.47
C VAL A 32 15.57 4.54 10.14
N VAL A 33 15.66 3.29 9.71
CA VAL A 33 16.64 2.27 10.15
C VAL A 33 17.58 1.95 8.99
N PRO A 34 18.82 2.50 8.99
CA PRO A 34 19.77 2.34 7.87
C PRO A 34 20.04 0.89 7.50
N GLU A 35 20.11 0.01 8.49
CA GLU A 35 20.42 -1.41 8.30
C GLU A 35 19.37 -2.13 7.43
N LYS A 36 18.12 -1.64 7.44
CA LYS A 36 17.09 -2.18 6.56
C LYS A 36 17.30 -1.79 5.10
N ILE A 37 17.85 -0.60 4.85
CA ILE A 37 18.22 -0.16 3.50
C ILE A 37 19.32 -1.08 2.96
N ASP A 38 20.39 -1.28 3.74
CA ASP A 38 21.52 -2.10 3.34
C ASP A 38 21.11 -3.55 3.10
N ALA A 39 20.31 -4.12 3.99
CA ALA A 39 19.78 -5.48 3.84
C ALA A 39 18.89 -5.63 2.59
N LEU A 40 18.07 -4.63 2.28
CA LEU A 40 17.22 -4.62 1.08
C LEU A 40 18.06 -4.54 -0.18
N LEU A 41 19.02 -3.61 -0.26
CA LEU A 41 19.88 -3.44 -1.43
C LEU A 41 20.77 -4.65 -1.66
N ALA A 42 21.35 -5.24 -0.59
CA ALA A 42 22.15 -6.45 -0.68
C ALA A 42 21.38 -7.63 -1.27
N LYS A 43 20.10 -7.76 -0.93
CA LYS A 43 19.22 -8.83 -1.46
C LYS A 43 19.08 -8.80 -2.98
N TYR A 44 19.25 -7.65 -3.60
CA TYR A 44 19.12 -7.45 -5.05
C TYR A 44 20.46 -7.18 -5.74
N ASN A 45 21.58 -7.40 -5.05
CA ASN A 45 22.93 -7.10 -5.52
C ASN A 45 23.14 -5.62 -5.91
N LEU A 46 22.48 -4.71 -5.18
CA LEU A 46 22.55 -3.26 -5.36
C LEU A 46 23.35 -2.57 -4.24
N ALA A 47 23.94 -3.33 -3.32
CA ALA A 47 24.64 -2.76 -2.16
C ALA A 47 25.84 -1.88 -2.56
N GLU A 48 26.56 -2.26 -3.60
CA GLU A 48 27.75 -1.57 -4.12
C GLU A 48 27.40 -0.49 -5.17
N ASP A 49 26.13 -0.32 -5.51
CA ASP A 49 25.71 0.71 -6.45
C ASP A 49 25.68 2.08 -5.76
N LEU A 50 26.74 2.87 -6.00
CA LEU A 50 26.91 4.20 -5.42
C LEU A 50 25.97 5.26 -6.06
N SER A 51 25.30 4.95 -7.15
CA SER A 51 24.30 5.83 -7.75
C SER A 51 23.01 5.86 -6.95
N ILE A 52 22.74 4.81 -6.14
CA ILE A 52 21.57 4.72 -5.27
C ILE A 52 21.87 5.42 -3.93
N LYS A 53 21.29 6.59 -3.74
CA LYS A 53 21.43 7.35 -2.49
C LYS A 53 20.60 6.72 -1.37
N ARG A 54 21.14 6.73 -0.16
CA ARG A 54 20.51 6.21 1.06
C ARG A 54 20.13 7.35 1.99
N TYR A 55 18.88 7.36 2.45
CA TYR A 55 18.35 8.41 3.32
C TYR A 55 17.68 7.82 4.54
N THR A 56 17.76 8.52 5.66
CA THR A 56 17.00 8.24 6.87
C THR A 56 15.82 9.19 7.07
N ASP A 57 15.78 10.25 6.28
CA ASP A 57 14.70 11.23 6.23
C ASP A 57 14.21 11.37 4.77
N TYR A 58 12.95 11.03 4.51
CA TYR A 58 12.36 11.13 3.18
C TYR A 58 12.20 12.58 2.69
N ARG A 59 12.07 13.55 3.59
CA ARG A 59 12.00 14.99 3.22
C ARG A 59 13.34 15.46 2.67
N GLN A 60 14.42 15.05 3.30
CA GLN A 60 15.76 15.30 2.77
C GLN A 60 15.93 14.62 1.40
N MET A 61 15.48 13.38 1.26
CA MET A 61 15.49 12.66 -0.03
C MET A 61 14.73 13.42 -1.12
N LEU A 62 13.53 13.92 -0.82
CA LEU A 62 12.72 14.72 -1.76
C LEU A 62 13.42 16.02 -2.17
N ALA A 63 14.10 16.67 -1.23
CA ALA A 63 14.81 17.94 -1.48
C ALA A 63 16.09 17.77 -2.30
N GLU A 64 16.79 16.65 -2.16
CA GLU A 64 18.13 16.41 -2.73
C GLU A 64 18.13 15.50 -3.97
N SER A 65 16.99 14.88 -4.30
CA SER A 65 16.88 13.91 -5.39
C SER A 65 15.89 14.38 -6.45
N ASP A 66 16.30 14.29 -7.71
CA ASP A 66 15.41 14.51 -8.86
C ASP A 66 14.56 13.23 -9.08
N LEU A 67 13.33 13.23 -8.57
CA LEU A 67 12.44 12.08 -8.56
C LEU A 67 11.28 12.25 -9.54
N THR A 68 10.92 11.17 -10.23
CA THR A 68 9.72 11.10 -11.05
C THR A 68 8.61 10.31 -10.36
N LEU A 69 8.98 9.28 -9.59
CA LEU A 69 8.07 8.33 -8.95
C LEU A 69 8.64 7.89 -7.60
N ALA A 70 7.80 7.89 -6.58
CA ALA A 70 8.11 7.32 -5.28
C ALA A 70 7.11 6.22 -4.90
N SER A 71 7.58 5.14 -4.29
CA SER A 71 6.72 4.17 -3.61
C SER A 71 6.77 4.37 -2.10
N ILE A 72 5.61 4.39 -1.45
CA ILE A 72 5.46 4.50 -0.01
C ILE A 72 5.08 3.13 0.54
N ALA A 73 5.99 2.53 1.32
CA ALA A 73 5.89 1.18 1.85
C ALA A 73 6.17 1.15 3.37
N THR A 74 5.81 2.22 4.05
CA THR A 74 5.92 2.43 5.50
C THR A 74 4.76 1.76 6.25
N GLU A 75 4.62 2.03 7.54
CA GLU A 75 3.40 1.76 8.29
C GLU A 75 2.24 2.64 7.79
N SER A 76 1.02 2.08 7.87
CA SER A 76 -0.17 2.70 7.24
C SER A 76 -0.50 4.10 7.73
N GLY A 77 -0.25 4.38 9.02
CA GLY A 77 -0.52 5.70 9.59
C GLY A 77 0.33 6.85 9.04
N LEU A 78 1.42 6.54 8.35
CA LEU A 78 2.31 7.55 7.74
C LEU A 78 2.02 7.77 6.25
N HIS A 79 1.22 6.92 5.62
CA HIS A 79 1.02 6.96 4.18
C HIS A 79 0.54 8.32 3.67
N ALA A 80 -0.48 8.89 4.32
CA ALA A 80 -1.09 10.14 3.87
C ALA A 80 -0.11 11.32 3.93
N GLN A 81 0.59 11.49 5.05
CA GLN A 81 1.54 12.59 5.20
C GLN A 81 2.69 12.50 4.19
N ILE A 82 3.26 11.30 4.03
CA ILE A 82 4.36 11.10 3.07
C ILE A 82 3.87 11.32 1.63
N ALA A 83 2.64 10.86 1.31
CA ALA A 83 2.06 11.06 0.00
C ALA A 83 1.86 12.54 -0.33
N LEU A 84 1.32 13.32 0.61
CA LEU A 84 1.13 14.76 0.45
C LEU A 84 2.46 15.50 0.26
N ASP A 85 3.49 15.15 1.02
CA ASP A 85 4.83 15.74 0.87
C ASP A 85 5.45 15.40 -0.52
N CYS A 86 5.26 14.16 -1.01
CA CYS A 86 5.69 13.77 -2.35
C CYS A 86 4.92 14.53 -3.45
N ILE A 87 3.60 14.66 -3.30
CA ILE A 87 2.73 15.39 -4.23
C ILE A 87 3.15 16.86 -4.29
N ASP A 88 3.43 17.47 -3.13
CA ASP A 88 3.89 18.86 -3.08
C ASP A 88 5.23 19.06 -3.79
N ALA A 89 6.12 18.08 -3.71
CA ALA A 89 7.38 18.04 -4.45
C ALA A 89 7.21 17.71 -5.96
N GLY A 90 5.99 17.50 -6.45
CA GLY A 90 5.72 17.19 -7.86
C GLY A 90 6.04 15.74 -8.25
N VAL A 91 6.14 14.82 -7.29
CA VAL A 91 6.51 13.43 -7.50
C VAL A 91 5.27 12.55 -7.57
N ASN A 92 5.17 11.71 -8.61
CA ASN A 92 4.10 10.70 -8.70
C ASN A 92 4.27 9.65 -7.60
N VAL A 93 3.17 9.08 -7.12
CA VAL A 93 3.21 8.24 -5.91
C VAL A 93 2.50 6.90 -6.12
N ILE A 94 3.15 5.83 -5.68
CA ILE A 94 2.52 4.53 -5.43
C ILE A 94 2.46 4.34 -3.92
N ILE A 95 1.24 4.20 -3.37
CA ILE A 95 1.03 4.08 -1.92
C ILE A 95 0.60 2.65 -1.59
N GLU A 96 1.25 2.01 -0.63
CA GLU A 96 0.75 0.75 -0.08
C GLU A 96 -0.63 0.93 0.55
N LYS A 97 -1.37 -0.15 0.58
CA LYS A 97 -2.71 -0.16 1.18
C LYS A 97 -2.63 -0.22 2.74
N PRO A 98 -3.59 0.43 3.41
CA PRO A 98 -4.57 1.37 2.89
C PRO A 98 -3.91 2.67 2.43
N MET A 99 -4.49 3.36 1.45
CA MET A 99 -3.96 4.62 0.94
C MET A 99 -3.86 5.69 2.03
N ALA A 100 -4.83 5.71 2.92
CA ALA A 100 -4.91 6.58 4.09
C ALA A 100 -5.69 5.90 5.22
N MET A 101 -5.60 6.43 6.43
CA MET A 101 -6.31 5.93 7.61
C MET A 101 -7.65 6.63 7.83
N SER A 102 -7.92 7.75 7.14
CA SER A 102 -9.18 8.48 7.19
C SER A 102 -9.66 8.86 5.79
N MET A 103 -10.97 9.10 5.65
CA MET A 103 -11.55 9.61 4.41
C MET A 103 -11.03 11.01 4.09
N ALA A 104 -10.91 11.87 5.11
CA ALA A 104 -10.40 13.23 4.93
C ALA A 104 -8.97 13.24 4.33
N ASP A 105 -8.08 12.38 4.83
CA ASP A 105 -6.74 12.25 4.28
C ASP A 105 -6.74 11.71 2.85
N ALA A 106 -7.62 10.74 2.55
CA ALA A 106 -7.76 10.19 1.21
C ALA A 106 -8.26 11.24 0.20
N GLU A 107 -9.26 12.03 0.58
CA GLU A 107 -9.81 13.12 -0.22
C GLU A 107 -8.76 14.23 -0.44
N GLU A 108 -7.98 14.55 0.59
CA GLU A 108 -6.91 15.54 0.49
C GLU A 108 -5.79 15.08 -0.47
N ILE A 109 -5.40 13.82 -0.42
CA ILE A 109 -4.44 13.23 -1.38
C ILE A 109 -4.96 13.39 -2.81
N ILE A 110 -6.23 13.05 -3.07
CA ILE A 110 -6.85 13.17 -4.39
C ILE A 110 -6.85 14.64 -4.84
N ARG A 111 -7.35 15.53 -3.99
CA ARG A 111 -7.43 16.98 -4.27
C ARG A 111 -6.06 17.58 -4.59
N CYS A 112 -5.04 17.24 -3.81
CA CYS A 112 -3.69 17.75 -4.02
C CYS A 112 -3.05 17.17 -5.29
N SER A 113 -3.27 15.88 -5.57
CA SER A 113 -2.74 15.25 -6.78
C SER A 113 -3.33 15.88 -8.05
N ASP A 114 -4.64 16.13 -8.07
CA ASP A 114 -5.31 16.80 -9.17
C ASP A 114 -4.79 18.22 -9.37
N ALA A 115 -4.66 18.99 -8.29
CA ALA A 115 -4.17 20.36 -8.31
C ALA A 115 -2.72 20.48 -8.82
N LYS A 116 -1.86 19.51 -8.49
CA LYS A 116 -0.45 19.47 -8.91
C LYS A 116 -0.23 18.74 -10.25
N GLY A 117 -1.23 18.05 -10.77
CA GLY A 117 -1.11 17.27 -12.01
C GLY A 117 -0.22 16.04 -11.87
N VAL A 118 -0.01 15.53 -10.64
CA VAL A 118 0.74 14.29 -10.37
C VAL A 118 -0.21 13.11 -10.24
N LYS A 119 0.29 11.91 -10.47
CA LYS A 119 -0.49 10.68 -10.41
C LYS A 119 -0.28 9.98 -9.08
N VAL A 120 -1.37 9.51 -8.49
CA VAL A 120 -1.37 8.68 -7.29
C VAL A 120 -2.02 7.33 -7.58
N ALA A 121 -1.39 6.26 -7.13
CA ALA A 121 -1.92 4.90 -7.25
C ALA A 121 -1.87 4.20 -5.88
N ALA A 122 -3.00 3.65 -5.43
CA ALA A 122 -3.06 2.78 -4.25
C ALA A 122 -2.82 1.32 -4.64
N CYS A 123 -2.06 0.59 -3.83
CA CYS A 123 -1.70 -0.81 -4.08
C CYS A 123 -2.85 -1.79 -3.80
N HIS A 124 -3.79 -1.89 -4.72
CA HIS A 124 -4.79 -2.97 -4.76
C HIS A 124 -4.35 -4.08 -5.72
N GLN A 125 -3.17 -4.65 -5.46
CA GLN A 125 -2.49 -5.58 -6.37
C GLN A 125 -3.28 -6.85 -6.67
N ASN A 126 -4.20 -7.27 -5.81
CA ASN A 126 -5.04 -8.44 -6.05
C ASN A 126 -5.92 -8.31 -7.29
N ARG A 127 -6.26 -7.10 -7.72
CA ARG A 127 -6.95 -6.84 -8.98
C ARG A 127 -6.17 -7.34 -10.20
N PHE A 128 -4.84 -7.46 -10.09
CA PHE A 128 -3.94 -7.87 -11.17
C PHE A 128 -3.60 -9.36 -11.17
N ASN A 129 -4.15 -10.15 -10.25
CA ASN A 129 -4.02 -11.61 -10.30
C ASN A 129 -4.71 -12.16 -11.56
N MET A 130 -4.08 -13.11 -12.25
CA MET A 130 -4.58 -13.65 -13.52
C MET A 130 -6.03 -14.15 -13.42
N ALA A 131 -6.35 -14.94 -12.39
CA ALA A 131 -7.71 -15.45 -12.20
C ALA A 131 -8.73 -14.30 -11.95
N VAL A 132 -8.32 -13.25 -11.23
CA VAL A 132 -9.15 -12.08 -10.98
C VAL A 132 -9.39 -11.29 -12.26
N GLN A 133 -8.35 -11.10 -13.07
CA GLN A 133 -8.45 -10.42 -14.37
C GLN A 133 -9.34 -11.19 -15.35
N GLU A 134 -9.23 -12.53 -15.40
CA GLU A 134 -10.11 -13.36 -16.26
C GLU A 134 -11.56 -13.30 -15.80
N THR A 135 -11.80 -13.35 -14.48
CA THR A 135 -13.14 -13.20 -13.92
C THR A 135 -13.73 -11.83 -14.28
N ARG A 136 -12.94 -10.77 -14.15
CA ARG A 136 -13.36 -9.41 -14.50
C ARG A 136 -13.70 -9.28 -15.98
N ARG A 137 -12.85 -9.81 -16.88
CA ARG A 137 -13.13 -9.83 -18.33
C ARG A 137 -14.41 -10.59 -18.69
N ALA A 138 -14.63 -11.73 -18.05
CA ALA A 138 -15.86 -12.51 -18.26
C ALA A 138 -17.10 -11.75 -17.76
N LEU A 139 -16.98 -11.01 -16.67
CA LEU A 139 -18.03 -10.16 -16.13
C LEU A 139 -18.37 -9.01 -17.11
N GLU A 140 -17.36 -8.29 -17.57
CA GLU A 140 -17.51 -7.17 -18.51
C GLU A 140 -18.07 -7.62 -19.87
N ALA A 141 -17.76 -8.86 -20.27
CA ALA A 141 -18.33 -9.49 -21.44
C ALA A 141 -19.78 -10.00 -21.23
N GLY A 142 -20.39 -9.75 -20.07
CA GLY A 142 -21.78 -10.16 -19.75
C GLY A 142 -21.98 -11.66 -19.55
N ARG A 143 -20.90 -12.45 -19.41
CA ARG A 143 -21.00 -13.93 -19.34
C ARG A 143 -21.69 -14.45 -18.09
N PHE A 144 -21.75 -13.63 -17.02
CA PHE A 144 -22.44 -13.97 -15.77
C PHE A 144 -23.89 -13.46 -15.73
N GLY A 145 -24.30 -12.65 -16.71
CA GLY A 145 -25.60 -11.99 -16.66
C GLY A 145 -25.69 -10.99 -15.51
N ARG A 146 -26.89 -10.82 -14.94
CA ARG A 146 -27.12 -9.95 -13.80
C ARG A 146 -26.59 -10.58 -12.52
N LEU A 147 -25.69 -9.92 -11.83
CA LEU A 147 -25.26 -10.35 -10.50
C LEU A 147 -26.34 -10.05 -9.48
N SER A 148 -26.67 -11.04 -8.65
CA SER A 148 -27.66 -10.87 -7.57
C SER A 148 -27.02 -10.62 -6.22
N HIS A 149 -25.86 -11.21 -5.97
CA HIS A 149 -25.08 -11.06 -4.74
C HIS A 149 -23.66 -11.50 -4.96
N GLY A 150 -22.76 -11.07 -4.09
CA GLY A 150 -21.38 -11.52 -4.00
C GLY A 150 -21.00 -11.84 -2.57
N ALA A 151 -20.10 -12.79 -2.38
CA ALA A 151 -19.56 -13.13 -1.07
C ALA A 151 -18.05 -13.29 -1.14
N ILE A 152 -17.35 -12.84 -0.10
CA ILE A 152 -15.93 -13.08 0.08
C ILE A 152 -15.64 -13.61 1.48
N HIS A 153 -14.81 -14.64 1.56
CA HIS A 153 -14.41 -15.22 2.82
C HIS A 153 -12.90 -15.06 3.02
N VAL A 154 -12.51 -14.32 4.05
CA VAL A 154 -11.11 -14.18 4.45
C VAL A 154 -10.86 -15.03 5.69
N ARG A 155 -10.11 -16.11 5.55
CA ARG A 155 -9.78 -17.06 6.62
C ARG A 155 -8.29 -17.13 6.83
N TRP A 156 -7.67 -15.98 7.12
CA TRP A 156 -6.24 -15.87 7.34
C TRP A 156 -5.92 -15.87 8.84
N ASN A 157 -5.14 -16.85 9.28
CA ASN A 157 -4.63 -16.81 10.63
C ASN A 157 -3.54 -15.74 10.76
N ARG A 158 -3.65 -14.95 11.82
CA ARG A 158 -2.61 -14.03 12.31
C ARG A 158 -2.44 -14.33 13.79
N ASN A 159 -1.39 -15.08 14.12
CA ASN A 159 -1.05 -15.43 15.51
C ASN A 159 -0.38 -14.23 16.22
N ARG A 160 -0.08 -14.40 17.48
CA ARG A 160 0.57 -13.38 18.30
C ARG A 160 1.91 -12.93 17.71
N ASP A 161 2.72 -13.87 17.22
CA ASP A 161 4.02 -13.54 16.62
C ASP A 161 3.92 -12.59 15.45
N TYR A 162 2.81 -12.63 14.69
CA TYR A 162 2.57 -11.67 13.63
C TYR A 162 2.43 -10.24 14.14
N TYR A 163 1.73 -10.05 15.26
CA TYR A 163 1.51 -8.74 15.84
C TYR A 163 2.74 -8.24 16.60
N ASP A 164 3.49 -9.13 17.21
CA ASP A 164 4.71 -8.81 17.95
C ASP A 164 5.89 -8.40 17.05
N GLN A 165 5.77 -8.56 15.72
CA GLN A 165 6.80 -8.13 14.75
C GLN A 165 7.03 -6.62 14.71
N ALA A 166 6.05 -5.80 15.08
CA ALA A 166 6.18 -4.35 15.09
C ALA A 166 5.13 -3.69 15.97
N PRO A 167 5.49 -2.65 16.73
CA PRO A 167 4.59 -1.99 17.71
C PRO A 167 3.32 -1.37 17.09
N TRP A 168 3.37 -1.02 15.82
CA TRP A 168 2.24 -0.40 15.12
C TRP A 168 1.13 -1.41 14.76
N ARG A 169 1.48 -2.71 14.67
CA ARG A 169 0.52 -3.75 14.30
C ARG A 169 -0.56 -3.91 15.37
N GLY A 170 -1.80 -4.07 14.91
CA GLY A 170 -2.95 -4.19 15.79
C GLY A 170 -3.38 -2.89 16.48
N THR A 171 -2.81 -1.74 16.12
CA THR A 171 -3.25 -0.44 16.64
C THR A 171 -4.24 0.24 15.67
N TRP A 172 -5.19 0.99 16.21
CA TRP A 172 -6.14 1.73 15.38
C TRP A 172 -5.47 2.79 14.51
N SER A 173 -4.53 3.54 15.10
CA SER A 173 -3.91 4.70 14.45
C SER A 173 -2.94 4.34 13.34
N GLN A 174 -2.33 3.14 13.38
CA GLN A 174 -1.27 2.77 12.44
C GLN A 174 -1.59 1.53 11.60
N ASP A 175 -2.55 0.69 12.04
CA ASP A 175 -2.92 -0.56 11.37
C ASP A 175 -4.38 -0.59 10.93
N GLY A 176 -5.27 0.10 11.64
CA GLY A 176 -6.69 0.25 11.33
C GLY A 176 -7.52 -1.02 11.48
N GLY A 177 -6.95 -2.06 12.09
CA GLY A 177 -7.64 -3.31 12.36
C GLY A 177 -7.71 -4.28 11.19
N CYS A 178 -8.41 -5.37 11.45
CA CYS A 178 -8.54 -6.50 10.54
C CYS A 178 -9.13 -6.09 9.17
N LEU A 179 -10.13 -5.23 9.16
CA LEU A 179 -10.79 -4.80 7.91
C LEU A 179 -9.84 -3.96 7.05
N MET A 180 -9.16 -2.99 7.64
CA MET A 180 -8.25 -2.10 6.92
C MET A 180 -6.96 -2.80 6.47
N ASN A 181 -6.40 -3.68 7.30
CA ASN A 181 -5.12 -4.30 6.98
C ASN A 181 -5.26 -5.60 6.19
N GLN A 182 -6.10 -6.54 6.65
CA GLN A 182 -6.19 -7.88 6.06
C GLN A 182 -7.32 -8.02 5.05
N CYS A 183 -8.52 -7.56 5.40
CA CYS A 183 -9.71 -7.77 4.59
C CYS A 183 -9.87 -6.77 3.46
N ILE A 184 -9.14 -5.66 3.47
CA ILE A 184 -9.25 -4.59 2.47
C ILE A 184 -9.14 -5.10 1.02
N HIS A 185 -8.28 -6.08 0.77
CA HIS A 185 -8.15 -6.69 -0.56
C HIS A 185 -9.42 -7.42 -1.00
N GLY A 186 -10.07 -8.11 -0.04
CA GLY A 186 -11.32 -8.80 -0.29
C GLY A 186 -12.48 -7.83 -0.50
N ILE A 187 -12.57 -6.81 0.33
CA ILE A 187 -13.59 -5.75 0.23
C ILE A 187 -13.46 -5.03 -1.11
N ASP A 188 -12.22 -4.67 -1.48
CA ASP A 188 -11.92 -4.03 -2.76
C ASP A 188 -12.35 -4.90 -3.95
N LEU A 189 -11.98 -6.18 -3.95
CA LEU A 189 -12.36 -7.10 -5.02
C LEU A 189 -13.86 -7.30 -5.11
N LEU A 190 -14.56 -7.43 -3.97
CA LEU A 190 -16.00 -7.60 -3.94
C LEU A 190 -16.69 -6.38 -4.56
N ARG A 191 -16.36 -5.18 -4.09
CA ARG A 191 -16.90 -3.92 -4.63
C ARG A 191 -16.59 -3.78 -6.13
N TRP A 192 -15.35 -4.03 -6.52
CA TRP A 192 -14.93 -3.91 -7.92
C TRP A 192 -15.67 -4.89 -8.85
N MET A 193 -15.93 -6.11 -8.40
CA MET A 193 -16.66 -7.11 -9.20
C MET A 193 -18.17 -6.83 -9.26
N MET A 194 -18.77 -6.38 -8.16
CA MET A 194 -20.19 -6.04 -8.12
C MET A 194 -20.51 -4.78 -8.93
N GLY A 195 -19.59 -3.81 -8.99
CA GLY A 195 -19.68 -2.63 -9.86
C GLY A 195 -20.65 -1.55 -9.39
N GLU A 196 -21.25 -1.68 -8.21
CA GLU A 196 -22.22 -0.75 -7.67
C GLU A 196 -21.69 -0.06 -6.41
N GLU A 197 -22.23 1.10 -6.08
CA GLU A 197 -21.96 1.79 -4.82
C GLU A 197 -22.63 1.03 -3.65
N ILE A 198 -22.08 1.22 -2.46
CA ILE A 198 -22.59 0.58 -1.23
C ILE A 198 -23.51 1.58 -0.54
N ASP A 199 -24.78 1.25 -0.43
CA ASP A 199 -25.79 2.08 0.25
C ASP A 199 -25.79 1.87 1.76
N GLU A 200 -25.67 0.62 2.20
CA GLU A 200 -25.75 0.27 3.62
C GLU A 200 -24.68 -0.74 4.01
N VAL A 201 -24.19 -0.63 5.23
CA VAL A 201 -23.23 -1.56 5.83
C VAL A 201 -23.75 -2.05 7.17
N TYR A 202 -23.78 -3.36 7.36
CA TYR A 202 -24.02 -3.98 8.66
C TYR A 202 -22.81 -4.80 9.08
N GLY A 203 -22.33 -4.63 10.30
CA GLY A 203 -21.16 -5.31 10.81
C GLY A 203 -21.38 -5.95 12.18
N VAL A 204 -20.85 -7.14 12.37
CA VAL A 204 -20.76 -7.80 13.68
C VAL A 204 -19.33 -8.21 13.92
N THR A 205 -18.80 -7.84 15.07
CA THR A 205 -17.42 -8.17 15.46
C THR A 205 -17.39 -9.01 16.73
N ARG A 206 -16.41 -9.88 16.83
CA ARG A 206 -16.20 -10.69 18.03
C ARG A 206 -14.71 -11.02 18.19
N GLN A 207 -14.20 -10.84 19.38
CA GLN A 207 -12.89 -11.32 19.78
C GLN A 207 -13.01 -12.76 20.28
N GLN A 208 -12.25 -13.71 19.71
CA GLN A 208 -12.31 -15.12 20.10
C GLN A 208 -10.99 -15.68 20.62
N PHE A 209 -9.85 -15.30 20.05
CA PHE A 209 -8.58 -16.01 20.27
C PHE A 209 -7.44 -15.15 20.80
N HIS A 210 -7.45 -13.86 20.56
CA HIS A 210 -6.33 -13.00 20.92
C HIS A 210 -6.85 -11.75 21.63
N GLU A 211 -6.32 -11.48 22.79
CA GLU A 211 -6.39 -10.14 23.40
C GLU A 211 -5.44 -9.17 22.69
N ILE A 212 -5.51 -9.14 21.38
CA ILE A 212 -4.82 -8.13 20.58
C ILE A 212 -5.72 -6.93 20.60
N GLY A 213 -5.59 -6.19 21.65
CA GLY A 213 -6.62 -5.30 22.11
C GLY A 213 -6.76 -4.05 21.32
N ARG A 214 -6.89 -4.02 20.02
CA ARG A 214 -7.22 -2.69 19.43
C ARG A 214 -7.57 -2.72 17.96
N ALA A 215 -7.41 -3.84 17.29
CA ALA A 215 -7.75 -3.96 15.88
C ALA A 215 -9.01 -4.81 15.66
N HIS A 216 -9.87 -4.83 16.64
CA HIS A 216 -11.14 -5.54 16.57
C HIS A 216 -12.22 -4.55 16.14
N VAL A 217 -12.68 -4.74 14.95
CA VAL A 217 -13.94 -4.20 14.47
C VAL A 217 -14.98 -5.28 14.58
#